data_a4227643e36f292807d9c40b814c45ab
#
_entry.id   a4227643e36f292807d9c40b814c45ab
#
_cell.length_a   1.000
_cell.length_b   1.000
_cell.length_c   1.000
_cell.angle_alpha   90.00
_cell.angle_beta   90.00
_cell.angle_gamma   90.00
#
_symmetry.space_group_name_H-M   'P 1'
#
loop_
_entity.id
_entity.type
_entity.pdbx_description
1 polymer ?
#
loop_
_entity_poly.entity_id
_entity_poly.type
_entity_poly.pdbx_seq_one_letter_code
_entity_poly.pdbx_strand_id
1 'polypeptide(L)'
;LVTNAPVEALERGAGGWTVHAGAERFTAPLVVNAAGAWADEVAALAGLTRVGLQPRRRTAVLVDPPAGMDVSRWPFVNDAEEQFYFKPEAGSLFLSPADETPVEPSDAQPDEWDIAAAVERVEAVTTLRIARLKARWAGLRTFAPDRTPVAGFSAEGSGFFWLAGQGGYGIQTAPALSRAAAALITGVPLPEDLQSLNAELAALSPRRFAALRG
;
A
#
# COMPACT_ATOMS: atom_id res chain seq x y z
N LEU A 1 -16.32 -6.13 11.98
CA LEU A 1 -14.86 -6.20 12.05
C LEU A 1 -14.47 -7.27 13.07
N VAL A 2 -13.64 -8.20 12.66
CA VAL A 2 -13.03 -9.21 13.53
C VAL A 2 -11.53 -8.96 13.55
N THR A 3 -10.96 -8.85 14.73
CA THR A 3 -9.54 -8.59 14.99
C THR A 3 -8.89 -9.80 15.64
N ASN A 4 -7.55 -9.89 15.58
CA ASN A 4 -6.79 -11.05 16.11
C ASN A 4 -7.23 -12.39 15.49
N ALA A 5 -7.63 -12.35 14.22
CA ALA A 5 -8.11 -13.50 13.45
C ALA A 5 -7.30 -13.60 12.15
N PRO A 6 -6.05 -14.09 12.23
CA PRO A 6 -5.23 -14.28 11.03
C PRO A 6 -5.92 -15.28 10.10
N VAL A 7 -5.90 -14.97 8.80
CA VAL A 7 -6.42 -15.89 7.78
C VAL A 7 -5.41 -17.01 7.59
N GLU A 8 -5.83 -18.24 7.80
CA GLU A 8 -4.98 -19.44 7.75
C GLU A 8 -5.27 -20.33 6.53
N ALA A 9 -6.50 -20.30 6.02
CA ALA A 9 -6.88 -21.03 4.82
C ALA A 9 -8.07 -20.36 4.13
N LEU A 10 -8.16 -20.55 2.82
CA LEU A 10 -9.33 -20.22 2.01
C LEU A 10 -9.72 -21.43 1.18
N GLU A 11 -10.93 -21.89 1.35
CA GLU A 11 -11.47 -23.05 0.63
C GLU A 11 -12.60 -22.62 -0.30
N ARG A 12 -12.55 -23.09 -1.54
CA ARG A 12 -13.60 -22.84 -2.51
C ARG A 12 -14.59 -24.01 -2.53
N GLY A 13 -15.85 -23.71 -2.28
CA GLY A 13 -16.96 -24.67 -2.35
C GLY A 13 -18.02 -24.28 -3.39
N ALA A 14 -19.11 -25.07 -3.47
CA ALA A 14 -20.20 -24.81 -4.39
C ALA A 14 -20.94 -23.49 -4.16
N GLY A 15 -20.95 -22.98 -2.91
CA GLY A 15 -21.61 -21.74 -2.52
C GLY A 15 -20.69 -20.49 -2.45
N GLY A 16 -19.43 -20.62 -2.84
CA GLY A 16 -18.46 -19.53 -2.74
C GLY A 16 -17.21 -19.93 -1.95
N TRP A 17 -16.73 -19.04 -1.11
CA TRP A 17 -15.51 -19.20 -0.34
C TRP A 17 -15.80 -19.42 1.15
N THR A 18 -15.02 -20.26 1.79
CA THR A 18 -14.90 -20.36 3.25
C THR A 18 -13.53 -19.85 3.65
N VAL A 19 -13.50 -18.83 4.50
CA VAL A 19 -12.29 -18.24 5.08
C VAL A 19 -12.14 -18.77 6.50
N HIS A 20 -11.02 -19.41 6.79
CA HIS A 20 -10.63 -19.85 8.12
C HIS A 20 -9.72 -18.79 8.75
N ALA A 21 -10.11 -18.27 9.90
CA ALA A 21 -9.40 -17.19 10.58
C ALA A 21 -9.35 -17.46 12.09
N GLY A 22 -8.28 -18.08 12.54
CA GLY A 22 -8.16 -18.59 13.91
C GLY A 22 -9.24 -19.64 14.19
N ALA A 23 -10.05 -19.42 15.25
CA ALA A 23 -11.14 -20.33 15.61
C ALA A 23 -12.44 -20.12 14.79
N GLU A 24 -12.49 -19.08 13.96
CA GLU A 24 -13.71 -18.69 13.26
C GLU A 24 -13.70 -19.11 11.80
N ARG A 25 -14.91 -19.24 11.22
CA ARG A 25 -15.13 -19.52 9.82
C ARG A 25 -16.14 -18.54 9.25
N PHE A 26 -15.81 -17.96 8.11
CA PHE A 26 -16.67 -17.04 7.39
C PHE A 26 -16.95 -17.59 6.00
N THR A 27 -18.22 -17.58 5.59
CA THR A 27 -18.63 -18.01 4.25
C THR A 27 -19.20 -16.86 3.46
N ALA A 28 -18.79 -16.71 2.20
CA ALA A 28 -19.30 -15.66 1.32
C ALA A 28 -19.17 -16.10 -0.15
N PRO A 29 -20.05 -15.63 -1.04
CA PRO A 29 -19.93 -15.90 -2.47
C PRO A 29 -18.69 -15.24 -3.08
N LEU A 30 -18.13 -14.21 -2.43
CA LEU A 30 -17.01 -13.43 -2.90
C LEU A 30 -16.06 -13.08 -1.74
N VAL A 31 -14.76 -13.14 -2.03
CA VAL A 31 -13.68 -12.70 -1.13
C VAL A 31 -12.94 -11.54 -1.78
N VAL A 32 -12.70 -10.47 -1.01
CA VAL A 32 -11.85 -9.37 -1.41
C VAL A 32 -10.51 -9.51 -0.68
N ASN A 33 -9.46 -9.77 -1.43
CA ASN A 33 -8.10 -9.80 -0.90
C ASN A 33 -7.51 -8.37 -0.88
N ALA A 34 -7.63 -7.72 0.27
CA ALA A 34 -7.10 -6.40 0.57
C ALA A 34 -5.97 -6.48 1.63
N ALA A 35 -5.21 -7.58 1.63
CA ALA A 35 -4.22 -7.89 2.66
C ALA A 35 -2.87 -7.13 2.50
N GLY A 36 -2.81 -6.11 1.63
CA GLY A 36 -1.64 -5.24 1.50
C GLY A 36 -0.38 -6.03 1.15
N ALA A 37 0.62 -6.00 2.04
CA ALA A 37 1.89 -6.72 1.86
C ALA A 37 1.72 -8.24 1.81
N TRP A 38 0.70 -8.79 2.47
CA TRP A 38 0.41 -10.22 2.54
C TRP A 38 -0.54 -10.72 1.44
N ALA A 39 -0.90 -9.88 0.47
CA ALA A 39 -1.92 -10.26 -0.50
C ALA A 39 -1.52 -11.46 -1.39
N ASP A 40 -0.25 -11.60 -1.73
CA ASP A 40 0.25 -12.78 -2.46
C ASP A 40 0.23 -14.06 -1.59
N GLU A 41 0.45 -13.94 -0.28
CA GLU A 41 0.35 -15.05 0.66
C GLU A 41 -1.10 -15.51 0.80
N VAL A 42 -2.03 -14.58 0.95
CA VAL A 42 -3.48 -14.88 1.00
C VAL A 42 -3.95 -15.54 -0.29
N ALA A 43 -3.46 -15.12 -1.45
CA ALA A 43 -3.77 -15.79 -2.71
C ALA A 43 -3.23 -17.23 -2.75
N ALA A 44 -2.02 -17.45 -2.23
CA ALA A 44 -1.44 -18.79 -2.13
C ALA A 44 -2.24 -19.70 -1.19
N LEU A 45 -2.75 -19.17 -0.06
CA LEU A 45 -3.66 -19.90 0.83
C LEU A 45 -4.97 -20.31 0.14
N ALA A 46 -5.40 -19.54 -0.86
CA ALA A 46 -6.56 -19.83 -1.70
C ALA A 46 -6.25 -20.78 -2.89
N GLY A 47 -5.02 -21.28 -3.00
CA GLY A 47 -4.56 -22.09 -4.13
C GLY A 47 -4.47 -21.32 -5.45
N LEU A 48 -4.38 -19.98 -5.39
CA LEU A 48 -4.30 -19.11 -6.56
C LEU A 48 -2.87 -18.66 -6.84
N THR A 49 -2.62 -18.33 -8.09
CA THR A 49 -1.31 -17.83 -8.50
C THR A 49 -1.07 -16.42 -7.95
N ARG A 50 0.13 -16.21 -7.39
CA ARG A 50 0.60 -14.90 -6.91
C ARG A 50 0.72 -13.91 -8.07
N VAL A 51 0.48 -12.64 -7.78
CA VAL A 51 0.68 -11.53 -8.74
C VAL A 51 2.16 -11.14 -8.85
N GLY A 52 2.94 -11.38 -7.81
CA GLY A 52 4.33 -10.96 -7.68
C GLY A 52 4.44 -9.61 -6.98
N LEU A 53 3.62 -9.40 -5.97
CA LEU A 53 3.65 -8.18 -5.16
C LEU A 53 4.95 -8.11 -4.35
N GLN A 54 5.61 -6.94 -4.40
CA GLN A 54 6.82 -6.68 -3.65
C GLN A 54 6.58 -5.60 -2.60
N PRO A 55 6.54 -5.96 -1.30
CA PRO A 55 6.59 -4.99 -0.22
C PRO A 55 7.94 -4.29 -0.19
N ARG A 56 7.91 -2.96 0.05
CA ARG A 56 9.10 -2.13 0.18
C ARG A 56 9.00 -1.31 1.46
N ARG A 57 10.06 -1.32 2.26
CA ARG A 57 10.13 -0.50 3.46
C ARG A 57 10.16 0.98 3.09
N ARG A 58 9.47 1.78 3.88
CA ARG A 58 9.49 3.23 3.83
C ARG A 58 9.65 3.77 5.25
N THR A 59 10.80 4.39 5.49
CA THR A 59 11.17 4.98 6.77
C THR A 59 10.58 6.37 6.93
N ALA A 60 10.14 6.66 8.12
CA ALA A 60 9.57 7.94 8.53
C ALA A 60 10.20 8.41 9.84
N VAL A 61 10.54 9.69 9.89
CA VAL A 61 11.16 10.34 11.04
C VAL A 61 10.38 11.61 11.38
N LEU A 62 10.10 11.81 12.65
CA LEU A 62 9.50 13.04 13.16
C LEU A 62 10.52 13.79 14.01
N VAL A 63 10.69 15.09 13.74
CA VAL A 63 11.63 15.95 14.44
C VAL A 63 10.96 17.23 14.92
N ASP A 64 11.52 17.85 15.95
CA ASP A 64 11.06 19.16 16.40
C ASP A 64 11.45 20.23 15.35
N PRO A 65 10.58 21.22 15.11
CA PRO A 65 10.94 22.35 14.26
C PRO A 65 12.03 23.18 14.94
N PRO A 66 12.76 24.03 14.17
CA PRO A 66 13.70 24.97 14.75
C PRO A 66 13.05 25.86 15.82
N ALA A 67 13.77 26.16 16.89
CA ALA A 67 13.26 26.98 17.98
C ALA A 67 12.72 28.33 17.48
N GLY A 68 11.49 28.67 17.88
CA GLY A 68 10.82 29.92 17.50
C GLY A 68 10.30 29.98 16.07
N MET A 69 10.36 28.88 15.29
CA MET A 69 9.89 28.83 13.90
C MET A 69 8.53 28.11 13.81
N ASP A 70 7.54 28.78 13.25
CA ASP A 70 6.26 28.16 12.89
C ASP A 70 6.38 27.51 11.52
N VAL A 71 6.35 26.19 11.51
CA VAL A 71 6.43 25.36 10.28
C VAL A 71 5.06 24.97 9.73
N SER A 72 3.97 25.34 10.39
CA SER A 72 2.61 24.85 10.07
C SER A 72 2.17 25.16 8.64
N ARG A 73 2.71 26.21 8.04
CA ARG A 73 2.39 26.67 6.67
C ARG A 73 3.46 26.33 5.63
N TRP A 74 4.48 25.56 6.01
CA TRP A 74 5.48 25.14 5.04
C TRP A 74 4.87 24.20 4.00
N PRO A 75 5.32 24.27 2.75
CA PRO A 75 4.89 23.31 1.75
C PRO A 75 5.44 21.91 2.03
N PHE A 76 4.85 20.93 1.40
CA PHE A 76 5.52 19.65 1.17
C PHE A 76 6.70 19.87 0.22
N VAL A 77 7.88 19.45 0.63
CA VAL A 77 9.10 19.51 -0.17
C VAL A 77 9.52 18.11 -0.55
N ASN A 78 9.65 17.88 -1.83
CA ASN A 78 10.13 16.62 -2.40
C ASN A 78 11.38 16.90 -3.23
N ASP A 79 12.41 16.10 -3.06
CA ASP A 79 13.60 16.15 -3.90
C ASP A 79 13.23 15.74 -5.34
N ALA A 80 13.83 16.41 -6.33
CA ALA A 80 13.55 16.13 -7.75
C ALA A 80 14.00 14.72 -8.18
N GLU A 81 15.02 14.17 -7.51
CA GLU A 81 15.53 12.82 -7.72
C GLU A 81 14.87 11.79 -6.76
N GLU A 82 13.84 12.23 -6.02
CA GLU A 82 13.10 11.40 -5.05
C GLU A 82 13.98 10.75 -3.97
N GLN A 83 15.08 11.41 -3.58
CA GLN A 83 15.99 10.89 -2.58
C GLN A 83 15.54 11.18 -1.15
N PHE A 84 14.67 12.17 -0.94
CA PHE A 84 14.07 12.51 0.34
C PHE A 84 12.83 13.38 0.15
N TYR A 85 12.04 13.48 1.18
CA TYR A 85 10.99 14.50 1.29
C TYR A 85 10.77 14.89 2.74
N PHE A 86 10.24 16.09 2.95
CA PHE A 86 9.79 16.53 4.26
C PHE A 86 8.56 17.43 4.17
N LYS A 87 7.81 17.48 5.26
CA LYS A 87 6.60 18.30 5.38
C LYS A 87 6.32 18.66 6.84
N PRO A 88 5.50 19.70 7.09
CA PRO A 88 4.93 19.89 8.42
C PRO A 88 3.98 18.74 8.78
N GLU A 89 4.00 18.35 10.06
CA GLU A 89 3.14 17.29 10.60
C GLU A 89 2.81 17.60 12.06
N ALA A 90 1.57 18.02 12.35
CA ALA A 90 1.07 18.26 13.72
C ALA A 90 2.05 19.06 14.62
N GLY A 91 2.58 20.19 14.12
CA GLY A 91 3.52 21.05 14.83
C GLY A 91 4.97 20.54 14.88
N SER A 92 5.27 19.47 14.14
CA SER A 92 6.60 18.90 13.94
C SER A 92 6.97 18.93 12.46
N LEU A 93 8.16 18.48 12.13
CA LEU A 93 8.55 18.16 10.74
C LEU A 93 8.63 16.64 10.58
N PHE A 94 7.96 16.14 9.56
CA PHE A 94 8.06 14.78 9.08
C PHE A 94 9.12 14.72 7.99
N LEU A 95 10.04 13.77 8.08
CA LEU A 95 11.10 13.52 7.11
C LEU A 95 11.06 12.04 6.68
N SER A 96 11.48 11.79 5.44
CA SER A 96 11.72 10.43 4.94
C SER A 96 12.89 10.44 3.97
N PRO A 97 13.76 9.41 3.98
CA PRO A 97 14.83 9.25 3.00
C PRO A 97 14.30 8.71 1.66
N ALA A 98 12.99 8.58 1.52
CA ALA A 98 12.31 8.00 0.36
C ALA A 98 12.77 6.56 0.01
N ASP A 99 13.25 5.81 1.01
CA ASP A 99 13.70 4.43 0.86
C ASP A 99 12.64 3.51 0.27
N GLU A 100 13.07 2.58 -0.56
CA GLU A 100 12.25 1.52 -1.17
C GLU A 100 12.96 0.16 -1.10
N THR A 101 13.54 -0.15 0.04
CA THR A 101 14.21 -1.43 0.27
C THR A 101 13.22 -2.58 0.19
N PRO A 102 13.38 -3.56 -0.73
CA PRO A 102 12.54 -4.74 -0.77
C PRO A 102 12.66 -5.53 0.52
N VAL A 103 11.53 -5.95 1.06
CA VAL A 103 11.46 -6.74 2.30
C VAL A 103 10.33 -7.76 2.20
N GLU A 104 10.36 -8.77 3.07
CA GLU A 104 9.22 -9.67 3.26
C GLU A 104 8.08 -8.97 4.01
N PRO A 105 6.83 -9.41 3.84
CA PRO A 105 5.69 -8.93 4.62
C PRO A 105 5.97 -9.05 6.12
N SER A 106 5.90 -7.93 6.83
CA SER A 106 6.25 -7.86 8.26
C SER A 106 5.71 -6.58 8.91
N ASP A 107 5.76 -6.52 10.23
CA ASP A 107 5.68 -5.25 10.96
C ASP A 107 7.05 -4.53 10.83
N ALA A 108 7.20 -3.76 9.75
CA ALA A 108 8.47 -3.18 9.35
C ALA A 108 9.00 -2.18 10.39
N GLN A 109 10.27 -2.35 10.73
CA GLN A 109 10.99 -1.42 11.59
C GLN A 109 11.94 -0.55 10.77
N PRO A 110 12.17 0.73 11.17
CA PRO A 110 13.09 1.60 10.48
C PRO A 110 14.53 1.13 10.67
N ASP A 111 15.33 1.29 9.63
CA ASP A 111 16.76 1.04 9.67
C ASP A 111 17.51 2.31 10.10
N GLU A 112 18.55 2.16 10.92
CA GLU A 112 19.34 3.30 11.43
C GLU A 112 20.03 4.08 10.29
N TRP A 113 20.43 3.40 9.21
CA TRP A 113 20.98 4.04 8.02
C TRP A 113 19.96 4.91 7.29
N ASP A 114 18.74 4.42 7.15
CA ASP A 114 17.66 5.19 6.51
C ASP A 114 17.27 6.41 7.36
N ILE A 115 17.28 6.25 8.67
CA ILE A 115 17.07 7.38 9.60
C ILE A 115 18.17 8.43 9.44
N ALA A 116 19.44 8.02 9.46
CA ALA A 116 20.57 8.92 9.29
C ALA A 116 20.54 9.61 7.92
N ALA A 117 20.25 8.88 6.86
CA ALA A 117 20.10 9.43 5.52
C ALA A 117 18.98 10.47 5.41
N ALA A 118 17.84 10.26 6.09
CA ALA A 118 16.75 11.24 6.12
C ALA A 118 17.23 12.57 6.72
N VAL A 119 17.94 12.52 7.83
CA VAL A 119 18.48 13.70 8.51
C VAL A 119 19.55 14.39 7.66
N GLU A 120 20.56 13.63 7.23
CA GLU A 120 21.68 14.14 6.45
C GLU A 120 21.23 14.86 5.17
N ARG A 121 20.34 14.22 4.39
CA ARG A 121 19.86 14.77 3.11
C ARG A 121 19.10 16.08 3.30
N VAL A 122 18.25 16.16 4.32
CA VAL A 122 17.51 17.39 4.62
C VAL A 122 18.46 18.49 5.12
N GLU A 123 19.42 18.18 5.99
CA GLU A 123 20.40 19.15 6.48
C GLU A 123 21.35 19.65 5.38
N ALA A 124 21.65 18.81 4.39
CA ALA A 124 22.53 19.17 3.27
C ALA A 124 21.92 20.25 2.36
N VAL A 125 20.60 20.29 2.22
CA VAL A 125 19.92 21.22 1.28
C VAL A 125 19.15 22.34 1.98
N THR A 126 19.15 22.35 3.31
CA THR A 126 18.45 23.36 4.11
C THR A 126 19.36 23.95 5.18
N THR A 127 18.89 24.99 5.85
CA THR A 127 19.54 25.54 7.05
C THR A 127 19.10 24.86 8.34
N LEU A 128 18.26 23.82 8.22
CA LEU A 128 17.80 23.05 9.38
C LEU A 128 18.97 22.36 10.08
N ARG A 129 18.87 22.22 11.39
CA ARG A 129 19.78 21.41 12.21
C ARG A 129 18.93 20.54 13.11
N ILE A 130 19.04 19.22 12.93
CA ILE A 130 18.19 18.23 13.58
C ILE A 130 18.96 17.61 14.74
N ALA A 131 18.79 18.18 15.93
CA ALA A 131 19.50 17.73 17.11
C ALA A 131 18.89 16.50 17.77
N ARG A 132 17.57 16.24 17.55
CA ARG A 132 16.83 15.16 18.22
C ARG A 132 15.71 14.65 17.36
N LEU A 133 15.55 13.32 17.37
CA LEU A 133 14.38 12.64 16.82
C LEU A 133 13.28 12.59 17.88
N LYS A 134 12.06 12.92 17.48
CA LYS A 134 10.86 12.87 18.31
C LYS A 134 10.18 11.50 18.23
N ALA A 135 10.10 10.96 17.00
CA ALA A 135 9.60 9.61 16.73
C ALA A 135 10.21 9.08 15.44
N ARG A 136 10.18 7.77 15.29
CA ARG A 136 10.62 7.06 14.08
C ARG A 136 9.79 5.79 13.90
N TRP A 137 9.47 5.44 12.69
CA TRP A 137 8.77 4.21 12.31
C TRP A 137 9.04 3.87 10.87
N ALA A 138 8.65 2.67 10.47
CA ALA A 138 8.58 2.31 9.06
C ALA A 138 7.23 1.70 8.73
N GLY A 139 6.88 1.73 7.45
CA GLY A 139 5.71 1.04 6.91
C GLY A 139 6.07 0.31 5.63
N LEU A 140 5.15 -0.48 5.14
CA LEU A 140 5.30 -1.18 3.87
C LEU A 140 4.48 -0.50 2.78
N ARG A 141 5.14 -0.22 1.66
CA ARG A 141 4.51 0.14 0.39
C ARG A 141 4.62 -1.04 -0.54
N THR A 142 3.48 -1.62 -0.91
CA THR A 142 3.47 -2.85 -1.71
C THR A 142 3.18 -2.53 -3.16
N PHE A 143 4.06 -2.96 -4.03
CA PHE A 143 3.99 -2.69 -5.46
C PHE A 143 3.76 -3.97 -6.25
N ALA A 144 2.94 -3.89 -7.29
CA ALA A 144 2.92 -4.89 -8.34
C ALA A 144 4.18 -4.75 -9.24
N PRO A 145 4.53 -5.76 -10.07
CA PRO A 145 5.72 -5.71 -10.92
C PRO A 145 5.81 -4.49 -11.82
N ASP A 146 4.68 -4.00 -12.32
CA ASP A 146 4.56 -2.81 -13.17
C ASP A 146 4.24 -1.52 -12.39
N ARG A 147 4.24 -1.59 -11.06
CA ARG A 147 3.93 -0.49 -10.12
C ARG A 147 2.51 0.07 -10.24
N THR A 148 1.63 -0.54 -11.03
CA THR A 148 0.22 -0.16 -11.14
C THR A 148 -0.60 -0.93 -10.10
N PRO A 149 -1.56 -0.31 -9.39
CA PRO A 149 -2.44 -1.01 -8.45
C PRO A 149 -3.15 -2.21 -9.07
N VAL A 150 -3.49 -3.19 -8.26
CA VAL A 150 -4.21 -4.39 -8.68
C VAL A 150 -5.63 -4.33 -8.12
N ALA A 151 -6.62 -4.18 -9.01
CA ALA A 151 -8.03 -4.22 -8.68
C ALA A 151 -8.80 -4.99 -9.74
N GLY A 152 -9.38 -6.14 -9.37
CA GLY A 152 -10.13 -6.98 -10.30
C GLY A 152 -10.24 -8.43 -9.86
N PHE A 153 -11.11 -9.16 -10.54
CA PHE A 153 -11.29 -10.59 -10.30
C PHE A 153 -10.10 -11.40 -10.80
N SER A 154 -9.71 -12.39 -10.01
CA SER A 154 -8.74 -13.41 -10.43
C SER A 154 -9.22 -14.13 -11.69
N ALA A 155 -8.28 -14.51 -12.55
CA ALA A 155 -8.59 -15.38 -13.70
C ALA A 155 -8.88 -16.83 -13.28
N GLU A 156 -8.24 -17.28 -12.18
CA GLU A 156 -8.24 -18.69 -11.73
C GLU A 156 -9.30 -18.97 -10.67
N GLY A 157 -9.59 -17.98 -9.81
CA GLY A 157 -10.52 -18.12 -8.69
C GLY A 157 -11.82 -17.32 -8.89
N SER A 158 -12.91 -17.97 -9.34
CA SER A 158 -14.20 -17.29 -9.40
C SER A 158 -14.60 -16.76 -8.02
N GLY A 159 -15.02 -15.50 -7.96
CA GLY A 159 -15.39 -14.85 -6.70
C GLY A 159 -14.20 -14.40 -5.84
N PHE A 160 -12.96 -14.48 -6.32
CA PHE A 160 -11.79 -13.90 -5.65
C PHE A 160 -11.41 -12.57 -6.31
N PHE A 161 -11.48 -11.49 -5.55
CA PHE A 161 -11.19 -10.13 -6.02
C PHE A 161 -9.93 -9.59 -5.36
N TRP A 162 -9.01 -9.09 -6.16
CA TRP A 162 -7.80 -8.41 -5.71
C TRP A 162 -8.04 -6.92 -5.49
N LEU A 163 -7.54 -6.40 -4.38
CA LEU A 163 -7.47 -4.97 -4.09
C LEU A 163 -6.17 -4.67 -3.34
N ALA A 164 -5.06 -4.63 -4.07
CA ALA A 164 -3.72 -4.57 -3.51
C ALA A 164 -2.76 -3.80 -4.41
N GLY A 165 -1.50 -3.69 -4.01
CA GLY A 165 -0.45 -3.11 -4.85
C GLY A 165 -0.54 -1.58 -5.01
N GLN A 166 -1.18 -0.84 -4.09
CA GLN A 166 -1.36 0.62 -4.17
C GLN A 166 -0.04 1.40 -4.03
N GLY A 167 1.05 0.74 -3.64
CA GLY A 167 2.37 1.35 -3.51
C GLY A 167 2.38 2.55 -2.58
N GLY A 168 2.94 3.65 -3.06
CA GLY A 168 3.00 4.91 -2.33
C GLY A 168 1.75 5.79 -2.45
N TYR A 169 0.75 5.39 -3.25
CA TYR A 169 -0.37 6.24 -3.66
C TYR A 169 -1.72 5.82 -3.07
N GLY A 170 -1.74 4.84 -2.16
CA GLY A 170 -2.97 4.25 -1.63
C GLY A 170 -3.93 5.25 -1.04
N ILE A 171 -3.47 6.19 -0.19
CA ILE A 171 -4.33 7.18 0.45
C ILE A 171 -4.96 8.13 -0.58
N GLN A 172 -4.17 8.67 -1.52
CA GLN A 172 -4.69 9.63 -2.50
C GLN A 172 -5.57 8.98 -3.56
N THR A 173 -5.37 7.70 -3.88
CA THR A 173 -6.19 6.98 -4.87
C THR A 173 -7.40 6.29 -4.26
N ALA A 174 -7.45 6.10 -2.93
CA ALA A 174 -8.51 5.37 -2.24
C ALA A 174 -9.93 5.83 -2.62
N PRO A 175 -10.26 7.14 -2.72
CA PRO A 175 -11.62 7.57 -3.07
C PRO A 175 -12.09 7.08 -4.43
N ALA A 176 -11.23 7.14 -5.45
CA ALA A 176 -11.57 6.68 -6.80
C ALA A 176 -11.45 5.16 -6.93
N LEU A 177 -10.37 4.58 -6.42
CA LEU A 177 -10.10 3.15 -6.53
C LEU A 177 -11.15 2.31 -5.80
N SER A 178 -11.61 2.74 -4.61
CA SER A 178 -12.65 2.03 -3.88
C SER A 178 -14.00 2.04 -4.60
N ARG A 179 -14.35 3.16 -5.24
CA ARG A 179 -15.59 3.27 -6.05
C ARG A 179 -15.52 2.41 -7.31
N ALA A 180 -14.36 2.39 -7.98
CA ALA A 180 -14.13 1.52 -9.12
C ALA A 180 -14.19 0.03 -8.71
N ALA A 181 -13.54 -0.35 -7.62
CA ALA A 181 -13.57 -1.71 -7.09
C ALA A 181 -15.00 -2.14 -6.71
N ALA A 182 -15.76 -1.27 -6.04
CA ALA A 182 -17.16 -1.54 -5.70
C ALA A 182 -18.01 -1.76 -6.94
N ALA A 183 -17.86 -0.94 -7.99
CA ALA A 183 -18.58 -1.11 -9.24
C ALA A 183 -18.24 -2.44 -9.92
N LEU A 184 -16.95 -2.82 -9.96
CA LEU A 184 -16.51 -4.12 -10.51
C LEU A 184 -17.08 -5.30 -9.73
N ILE A 185 -17.08 -5.22 -8.39
CA ILE A 185 -17.57 -6.28 -7.51
C ILE A 185 -19.08 -6.47 -7.66
N THR A 186 -19.83 -5.39 -7.73
CA THR A 186 -21.30 -5.42 -7.81
C THR A 186 -21.85 -5.54 -9.24
N GLY A 187 -20.98 -5.42 -10.24
CA GLY A 187 -21.37 -5.48 -11.65
C GLY A 187 -22.16 -4.28 -12.14
N VAL A 188 -22.12 -3.16 -11.41
CA VAL A 188 -22.76 -1.90 -11.83
C VAL A 188 -21.80 -1.08 -12.71
N PRO A 189 -22.31 -0.15 -13.54
CA PRO A 189 -21.45 0.76 -14.30
C PRO A 189 -20.54 1.59 -13.40
N LEU A 190 -19.36 1.95 -13.91
CA LEU A 190 -18.49 2.90 -13.24
C LEU A 190 -19.22 4.24 -13.00
N PRO A 191 -18.92 4.91 -11.88
CA PRO A 191 -19.34 6.29 -11.67
C PRO A 191 -18.95 7.19 -12.85
N GLU A 192 -19.82 8.13 -13.20
CA GLU A 192 -19.70 8.97 -14.41
C GLU A 192 -18.35 9.73 -14.46
N ASP A 193 -17.92 10.27 -13.33
CA ASP A 193 -16.64 10.97 -13.19
C ASP A 193 -15.43 10.07 -13.45
N LEU A 194 -15.51 8.76 -13.14
CA LEU A 194 -14.47 7.79 -13.45
C LEU A 194 -14.49 7.35 -14.92
N GLN A 195 -15.68 7.31 -15.54
CA GLN A 195 -15.79 7.04 -16.98
C GLN A 195 -15.20 8.18 -17.80
N SER A 196 -15.46 9.43 -17.40
CA SER A 196 -14.98 10.62 -18.11
C SER A 196 -13.46 10.77 -18.08
N LEU A 197 -12.78 10.18 -17.09
CA LEU A 197 -11.32 10.14 -16.99
C LEU A 197 -10.71 9.01 -17.82
N ASN A 198 -11.51 8.27 -18.63
CA ASN A 198 -11.07 7.10 -19.40
C ASN A 198 -10.26 6.11 -18.57
N ALA A 199 -10.72 5.84 -17.34
CA ALA A 199 -10.08 4.89 -16.46
C ALA A 199 -10.00 3.51 -17.13
N GLU A 200 -8.82 3.12 -17.55
CA GLU A 200 -8.56 1.81 -18.15
C GLU A 200 -8.58 0.73 -17.07
N LEU A 201 -9.76 0.20 -16.77
CA LEU A 201 -9.90 -0.88 -15.78
C LEU A 201 -9.05 -2.11 -16.13
N ALA A 202 -8.79 -2.34 -17.40
CA ALA A 202 -7.92 -3.42 -17.87
C ALA A 202 -6.49 -3.27 -17.28
N ALA A 203 -5.99 -2.03 -17.16
CA ALA A 203 -4.69 -1.75 -16.57
C ALA A 203 -4.63 -2.07 -15.06
N LEU A 204 -5.77 -2.14 -14.36
CA LEU A 204 -5.84 -2.53 -12.95
C LEU A 204 -6.04 -4.04 -12.76
N SER A 205 -6.47 -4.75 -13.81
CA SER A 205 -6.82 -6.16 -13.71
C SER A 205 -5.60 -7.04 -13.40
N PRO A 206 -5.69 -8.00 -12.46
CA PRO A 206 -4.62 -8.98 -12.22
C PRO A 206 -4.34 -9.85 -13.46
N ARG A 207 -5.26 -9.94 -14.41
CA ARG A 207 -5.11 -10.72 -15.65
C ARG A 207 -3.98 -10.22 -16.54
N ARG A 208 -3.57 -8.93 -16.39
CA ARG A 208 -2.43 -8.37 -17.14
C ARG A 208 -1.11 -9.08 -16.88
N PHE A 209 -1.01 -9.80 -15.75
CA PHE A 209 0.17 -10.59 -15.40
C PHE A 209 0.13 -12.04 -15.90
N ALA A 210 -0.98 -12.48 -16.46
CA ALA A 210 -1.09 -13.85 -16.99
C ALA A 210 -0.15 -14.08 -18.19
N ALA A 211 0.06 -13.06 -19.00
CA ALA A 211 0.93 -13.11 -20.19
C ALA A 211 2.45 -13.09 -19.87
N LEU A 212 2.85 -12.74 -18.65
CA LEU A 212 4.27 -12.69 -18.24
C LEU A 212 4.81 -14.06 -17.80
N ARG A 213 4.02 -15.11 -17.88
CA ARG A 213 4.29 -16.44 -17.32
C ARG A 213 4.36 -17.57 -18.38
N GLY A 214 4.42 -17.18 -19.69
CA GLY A 214 4.57 -18.08 -20.83
C GLY A 214 6.02 -18.22 -21.28
#